data_c260ebfe87a4b4ff587877cece7c700d
#
_entry.id   c260ebfe87a4b4ff587877cece7c700d
#
_cell.length_a   1.000
_cell.length_b   1.000
_cell.length_c   1.000
_cell.angle_alpha   90.00
_cell.angle_beta   90.00
_cell.angle_gamma   90.00
#
_symmetry.space_group_name_H-M   'P 1'
#
loop_
_entity.id
_entity.type
_entity.pdbx_description
1 polymer ?
#
loop_
_entity_poly.entity_id
_entity_poly.type
_entity_poly.pdbx_seq_one_letter_code
_entity_poly.pdbx_strand_id
1 'polypeptide(L)'
;MWIEKQTSIAEIKTLLDNGYEVEVDSLDGYVPVNFFINKGMYEEYELLMMGGNKVSCNESHLFETTEGWISAKEMEQSNLIYKLITNEGIKIGRVYKNNKQIPIVDINVNHQNHRYYTNGVSSHNTGVGKSLFMCHVAASVLLQGKNVLYITLEMAEEKIAERIDANLLNVNIQDIAELPKGVFESKVNNIAKKTQGTLIIKEYPTASAHSGHFKGLINELALKKSFKPDIIFIDYLNICSSSRFKGGSNINSYTLVKSIAEELRGLAVEFNVPIVSATQTTRSGFGSSDVELTDTSESFGLPATADLMFALISTEELEGLGQILVKQLKNRYNDPTIYKRFVVGIDRAKMRLYDCEQSAQNDILDSGKEEEYNDERKPKKSFEGFKF
;
A
#
# COMPACT_ATOMS: atom_id res chain seq x y z
N MET A 1 -3.32 19.28 -27.87
CA MET A 1 -4.76 19.10 -28.25
C MET A 1 -5.22 17.83 -27.56
N TRP A 2 -6.19 17.94 -26.66
CA TRP A 2 -6.80 16.79 -25.99
C TRP A 2 -7.73 16.05 -26.94
N ILE A 3 -7.67 14.72 -26.91
CA ILE A 3 -8.52 13.83 -27.72
C ILE A 3 -9.21 12.88 -26.76
N GLU A 4 -10.52 12.94 -26.71
CA GLU A 4 -11.33 11.99 -25.96
C GLU A 4 -11.57 10.73 -26.79
N LYS A 5 -11.26 9.55 -26.22
CA LYS A 5 -11.54 8.26 -26.84
C LYS A 5 -11.78 7.19 -25.78
N GLN A 6 -12.62 6.23 -26.12
CA GLN A 6 -12.70 5.00 -25.35
C GLN A 6 -11.47 4.13 -25.64
N THR A 7 -10.77 3.70 -24.60
CA THR A 7 -9.53 2.92 -24.72
C THR A 7 -9.44 1.85 -23.63
N SER A 8 -8.63 0.82 -23.85
CA SER A 8 -8.35 -0.17 -22.82
C SER A 8 -7.25 0.31 -21.87
N ILE A 9 -7.23 -0.21 -20.64
CA ILE A 9 -6.13 0.07 -19.68
C ILE A 9 -4.78 -0.35 -20.29
N ALA A 10 -4.74 -1.41 -21.08
CA ALA A 10 -3.51 -1.85 -21.76
C ALA A 10 -2.99 -0.83 -22.79
N GLU A 11 -3.89 -0.13 -23.52
CA GLU A 11 -3.50 0.94 -24.45
C GLU A 11 -3.01 2.20 -23.72
N ILE A 12 -3.51 2.48 -22.51
CA ILE A 12 -3.02 3.58 -21.67
C ILE A 12 -1.51 3.44 -21.44
N LYS A 13 -1.01 2.22 -21.19
CA LYS A 13 0.42 1.97 -21.10
C LYS A 13 1.18 2.47 -22.32
N THR A 14 0.71 2.11 -23.51
CA THR A 14 1.37 2.51 -24.78
C THR A 14 1.38 4.03 -24.95
N LEU A 15 0.32 4.71 -24.50
CA LEU A 15 0.26 6.17 -24.57
C LEU A 15 1.27 6.81 -23.61
N LEU A 16 1.33 6.33 -22.35
CA LEU A 16 2.28 6.81 -21.35
C LEU A 16 3.74 6.54 -21.77
N ASP A 17 4.03 5.34 -22.30
CA ASP A 17 5.37 4.97 -22.80
C ASP A 17 5.82 5.86 -23.99
N ASN A 18 4.87 6.40 -24.76
CA ASN A 18 5.13 7.35 -25.84
C ASN A 18 5.15 8.80 -25.39
N GLY A 19 5.07 9.08 -24.09
CA GLY A 19 5.16 10.40 -23.52
C GLY A 19 3.88 11.24 -23.63
N TYR A 20 2.72 10.62 -23.86
CA TYR A 20 1.44 11.32 -23.83
C TYR A 20 0.96 11.48 -22.38
N GLU A 21 0.39 12.65 -22.09
CA GLU A 21 -0.41 12.85 -20.90
C GLU A 21 -1.77 12.17 -21.10
N VAL A 22 -2.20 11.40 -20.09
CA VAL A 22 -3.45 10.66 -20.14
C VAL A 22 -4.29 11.01 -18.93
N GLU A 23 -5.55 11.32 -19.16
CA GLU A 23 -6.57 11.46 -18.10
C GLU A 23 -7.66 10.43 -18.30
N VAL A 24 -8.27 9.99 -17.21
CA VAL A 24 -9.40 9.06 -17.22
C VAL A 24 -10.60 9.66 -16.50
N ASP A 25 -11.78 9.25 -16.92
CA ASP A 25 -13.05 9.69 -16.37
C ASP A 25 -13.23 9.19 -14.92
N SER A 26 -13.69 10.06 -14.05
CA SER A 26 -13.98 9.78 -12.64
C SER A 26 -15.24 10.52 -12.17
N LEU A 27 -15.65 10.31 -10.91
CA LEU A 27 -16.76 11.05 -10.28
C LEU A 27 -16.51 12.57 -10.22
N ASP A 28 -15.25 12.99 -10.18
CA ASP A 28 -14.82 14.37 -10.03
C ASP A 28 -14.38 14.99 -11.37
N GLY A 29 -14.70 14.33 -12.50
CA GLY A 29 -14.27 14.71 -13.85
C GLY A 29 -13.04 13.93 -14.30
N TYR A 30 -12.32 14.45 -15.30
CA TYR A 30 -11.10 13.82 -15.81
C TYR A 30 -9.95 13.96 -14.82
N VAL A 31 -9.30 12.83 -14.49
CA VAL A 31 -8.17 12.77 -13.54
C VAL A 31 -6.93 12.21 -14.22
N PRO A 32 -5.74 12.82 -13.97
CA PRO A 32 -4.51 12.38 -14.59
C PRO A 32 -4.10 10.96 -14.15
N VAL A 33 -3.59 10.18 -15.11
CA VAL A 33 -2.98 8.89 -14.87
C VAL A 33 -1.49 9.07 -14.64
N ASN A 34 -1.01 8.68 -13.44
CA ASN A 34 0.40 8.78 -13.10
C ASN A 34 1.24 7.68 -13.74
N PHE A 35 0.76 6.44 -13.64
CA PHE A 35 1.47 5.28 -14.18
C PHE A 35 0.55 4.07 -14.34
N PHE A 36 1.05 3.12 -15.14
CA PHE A 36 0.43 1.84 -15.41
C PHE A 36 1.04 0.74 -14.54
N ILE A 37 0.21 -0.18 -14.06
CA ILE A 37 0.62 -1.29 -13.21
C ILE A 37 0.26 -2.60 -13.90
N ASN A 38 1.23 -3.50 -14.08
CA ASN A 38 0.96 -4.89 -14.49
C ASN A 38 1.05 -5.79 -13.25
N LYS A 39 -0.08 -6.34 -12.84
CA LYS A 39 -0.18 -7.21 -11.65
C LYS A 39 0.11 -8.68 -11.94
N GLY A 40 0.30 -9.08 -13.21
CA GLY A 40 0.54 -10.46 -13.61
C GLY A 40 -0.74 -11.21 -14.03
N MET A 41 -0.65 -12.54 -14.04
CA MET A 41 -1.75 -13.44 -14.48
C MET A 41 -2.59 -13.87 -13.26
N TYR A 42 -3.91 -13.70 -13.37
CA TYR A 42 -4.87 -14.05 -12.32
C TYR A 42 -6.10 -14.74 -12.90
N GLU A 43 -6.83 -15.49 -12.07
CA GLU A 43 -8.14 -16.01 -12.44
C GLU A 43 -9.10 -14.86 -12.74
N GLU A 44 -9.84 -15.00 -13.84
CA GLU A 44 -10.79 -13.99 -14.30
C GLU A 44 -12.08 -14.02 -13.48
N TYR A 45 -12.43 -12.85 -12.96
CA TYR A 45 -13.78 -12.53 -12.49
C TYR A 45 -14.38 -11.51 -13.46
N GLU A 46 -15.55 -11.82 -14.00
CA GLU A 46 -16.23 -10.98 -14.97
C GLU A 46 -17.48 -10.37 -14.33
N LEU A 47 -17.50 -9.05 -14.18
CA LEU A 47 -18.71 -8.30 -13.87
C LEU A 47 -19.49 -8.10 -15.16
N LEU A 48 -20.74 -8.60 -15.18
CA LEU A 48 -21.70 -8.38 -16.26
C LEU A 48 -22.77 -7.42 -15.78
N MET A 49 -22.91 -6.28 -16.45
CA MET A 49 -23.95 -5.29 -16.15
C MET A 49 -25.16 -5.44 -17.05
N MET A 50 -26.31 -5.03 -16.55
CA MET A 50 -27.51 -4.87 -17.36
C MET A 50 -27.26 -3.78 -18.42
N GLY A 51 -27.41 -4.15 -19.67
CA GLY A 51 -26.99 -3.32 -20.82
C GLY A 51 -25.80 -3.87 -21.59
N GLY A 52 -25.19 -4.97 -21.10
CA GLY A 52 -24.15 -5.72 -21.82
C GLY A 52 -22.70 -5.27 -21.57
N ASN A 53 -22.48 -4.22 -20.83
CA ASN A 53 -21.13 -3.81 -20.44
C ASN A 53 -20.50 -4.84 -19.50
N LYS A 54 -19.21 -5.09 -19.68
CA LYS A 54 -18.44 -6.07 -18.93
C LYS A 54 -17.15 -5.47 -18.38
N VAL A 55 -16.75 -5.92 -17.19
CA VAL A 55 -15.42 -5.63 -16.63
C VAL A 55 -14.78 -6.95 -16.22
N SER A 56 -13.63 -7.27 -16.80
CA SER A 56 -12.80 -8.41 -16.37
C SER A 56 -11.76 -7.94 -15.36
N CYS A 57 -11.68 -8.61 -14.24
CA CYS A 57 -10.82 -8.26 -13.12
C CYS A 57 -10.33 -9.50 -12.37
N ASN A 58 -9.49 -9.30 -11.36
CA ASN A 58 -9.15 -10.36 -10.42
C ASN A 58 -10.16 -10.41 -9.25
N GLU A 59 -10.01 -11.41 -8.41
CA GLU A 59 -10.88 -11.64 -7.26
C GLU A 59 -10.93 -10.47 -6.26
N SER A 60 -9.87 -9.67 -6.16
CA SER A 60 -9.73 -8.57 -5.19
C SER A 60 -10.16 -7.21 -5.71
N HIS A 61 -10.56 -7.11 -6.98
CA HIS A 61 -11.02 -5.86 -7.54
C HIS A 61 -12.30 -5.38 -6.86
N LEU A 62 -12.34 -4.10 -6.49
CA LEU A 62 -13.45 -3.50 -5.75
C LEU A 62 -14.36 -2.74 -6.71
N PHE A 63 -15.64 -2.97 -6.56
CA PHE A 63 -16.71 -2.24 -7.24
C PHE A 63 -17.53 -1.43 -6.25
N GLU A 64 -17.81 -0.20 -6.59
CA GLU A 64 -18.67 0.66 -5.77
C GLU A 64 -20.15 0.29 -5.97
N THR A 65 -20.80 -0.03 -4.87
CA THR A 65 -22.22 -0.37 -4.85
C THR A 65 -23.00 0.61 -3.97
N THR A 66 -24.32 0.56 -4.02
CA THR A 66 -25.16 1.36 -3.10
C THR A 66 -25.01 0.94 -1.63
N GLU A 67 -24.34 -0.18 -1.35
CA GLU A 67 -24.08 -0.72 0.00
C GLU A 67 -22.61 -0.55 0.41
N GLY A 68 -21.80 0.14 -0.41
CA GLY A 68 -20.37 0.35 -0.22
C GLY A 68 -19.50 -0.42 -1.22
N TRP A 69 -18.22 -0.48 -0.94
CA TRP A 69 -17.23 -1.17 -1.77
C TRP A 69 -17.25 -2.68 -1.52
N ILE A 70 -17.47 -3.47 -2.58
CA ILE A 70 -17.55 -4.94 -2.50
C ILE A 70 -16.59 -5.55 -3.53
N SER A 71 -15.83 -6.59 -3.13
CA SER A 71 -14.90 -7.25 -4.02
C SER A 71 -15.60 -8.17 -5.03
N ALA A 72 -14.95 -8.37 -6.18
CA ALA A 72 -15.46 -9.27 -7.22
C ALA A 72 -15.75 -10.70 -6.69
N LYS A 73 -14.89 -11.20 -5.78
CA LYS A 73 -15.08 -12.53 -5.16
C LYS A 73 -16.31 -12.58 -4.23
N GLU A 74 -16.49 -11.57 -3.38
CA GLU A 74 -17.65 -11.51 -2.49
C GLU A 74 -18.95 -11.41 -3.29
N MET A 75 -18.95 -10.60 -4.35
CA MET A 75 -20.09 -10.49 -5.26
C MET A 75 -20.41 -11.84 -5.94
N GLU A 76 -19.36 -12.57 -6.35
CA GLU A 76 -19.52 -13.89 -6.96
C GLU A 76 -20.02 -14.93 -5.95
N GLN A 77 -19.40 -15.00 -4.76
CA GLN A 77 -19.75 -15.96 -3.70
C GLN A 77 -21.17 -15.76 -3.15
N SER A 78 -21.62 -14.52 -3.05
CA SER A 78 -22.99 -14.21 -2.63
C SER A 78 -24.04 -14.67 -3.63
N ASN A 79 -23.64 -14.78 -4.90
CA ASN A 79 -24.51 -15.12 -6.03
C ASN A 79 -25.69 -14.11 -6.23
N LEU A 80 -25.53 -12.88 -5.71
CA LEU A 80 -26.53 -11.82 -5.76
C LEU A 80 -26.33 -10.88 -6.97
N ILE A 81 -27.34 -10.07 -7.22
CA ILE A 81 -27.29 -8.94 -8.16
C ILE A 81 -27.09 -7.68 -7.32
N TYR A 82 -26.10 -6.86 -7.69
CA TYR A 82 -25.74 -5.63 -6.98
C TYR A 82 -26.14 -4.39 -7.75
N LYS A 83 -26.44 -3.32 -7.01
CA LYS A 83 -26.63 -1.97 -7.55
C LYS A 83 -25.28 -1.28 -7.55
N LEU A 84 -24.73 -1.04 -8.73
CA LEU A 84 -23.41 -0.47 -8.96
C LEU A 84 -23.50 1.04 -9.20
N ILE A 85 -22.55 1.79 -8.67
CA ILE A 85 -22.36 3.20 -8.98
C ILE A 85 -21.64 3.30 -10.33
N THR A 86 -22.22 4.02 -11.28
CA THR A 86 -21.66 4.19 -12.62
C THR A 86 -21.67 5.67 -13.02
N ASN A 87 -20.92 6.02 -14.05
CA ASN A 87 -20.91 7.37 -14.63
C ASN A 87 -22.27 7.80 -15.24
N GLU A 88 -23.18 6.86 -15.47
CA GLU A 88 -24.54 7.10 -15.97
C GLU A 88 -25.62 6.94 -14.89
N GLY A 89 -25.22 6.82 -13.61
CA GLY A 89 -26.10 6.58 -12.47
C GLY A 89 -26.02 5.14 -11.95
N ILE A 90 -27.10 4.65 -11.31
CA ILE A 90 -27.11 3.32 -10.72
C ILE A 90 -27.51 2.28 -11.75
N LYS A 91 -26.64 1.30 -11.99
CA LYS A 91 -26.91 0.11 -12.81
C LYS A 91 -26.85 -1.15 -11.97
N ILE A 92 -27.47 -2.22 -12.47
CA ILE A 92 -27.39 -3.52 -11.80
C ILE A 92 -26.41 -4.42 -12.54
N GLY A 93 -25.70 -5.25 -11.77
CA GLY A 93 -24.73 -6.19 -12.31
C GLY A 93 -24.50 -7.38 -11.39
N ARG A 94 -23.87 -8.40 -11.95
CA ARG A 94 -23.51 -9.63 -11.25
C ARG A 94 -22.12 -10.07 -11.67
N VAL A 95 -21.36 -10.64 -10.74
CA VAL A 95 -20.01 -11.17 -11.00
C VAL A 95 -20.08 -12.68 -11.19
N TYR A 96 -19.31 -13.16 -12.15
CA TYR A 96 -19.08 -14.56 -12.46
C TYR A 96 -17.61 -14.87 -12.41
N LYS A 97 -17.24 -16.02 -11.86
CA LYS A 97 -15.89 -16.54 -11.92
C LYS A 97 -15.70 -17.37 -13.19
N ASN A 98 -14.71 -17.02 -14.00
CA ASN A 98 -14.31 -17.78 -15.18
C ASN A 98 -13.07 -18.61 -14.86
N ASN A 99 -13.01 -19.87 -15.30
CA ASN A 99 -11.83 -20.73 -15.16
C ASN A 99 -10.75 -20.39 -16.21
N LYS A 100 -10.42 -19.09 -16.32
CA LYS A 100 -9.49 -18.57 -17.30
C LYS A 100 -8.47 -17.66 -16.59
N GLN A 101 -7.22 -17.76 -16.98
CA GLN A 101 -6.17 -16.83 -16.54
C GLN A 101 -6.09 -15.65 -17.50
N ILE A 102 -6.13 -14.44 -16.95
CA ILE A 102 -6.01 -13.19 -17.70
C ILE A 102 -4.92 -12.30 -17.10
N PRO A 103 -4.23 -11.49 -17.92
CA PRO A 103 -3.34 -10.48 -17.40
C PRO A 103 -4.17 -9.39 -16.71
N ILE A 104 -3.89 -9.14 -15.44
CA ILE A 104 -4.51 -8.03 -14.70
C ILE A 104 -3.60 -6.82 -14.79
N VAL A 105 -4.18 -5.74 -15.25
CA VAL A 105 -3.55 -4.43 -15.37
C VAL A 105 -4.38 -3.40 -14.63
N ASP A 106 -3.71 -2.39 -14.11
CA ASP A 106 -4.31 -1.30 -13.34
C ASP A 106 -3.63 0.02 -13.68
N ILE A 107 -4.22 1.13 -13.28
CA ILE A 107 -3.66 2.46 -13.43
C ILE A 107 -3.67 3.17 -12.09
N ASN A 108 -2.64 3.96 -11.84
CA ASN A 108 -2.65 4.88 -10.71
C ASN A 108 -3.14 6.23 -11.18
N VAL A 109 -4.21 6.74 -10.56
CA VAL A 109 -4.76 8.06 -10.86
C VAL A 109 -4.31 9.08 -9.82
N ASN A 110 -3.96 10.28 -10.29
CA ASN A 110 -3.53 11.38 -9.45
C ASN A 110 -4.74 12.18 -8.94
N HIS A 111 -5.53 11.54 -8.09
CA HIS A 111 -6.69 12.18 -7.48
C HIS A 111 -6.85 11.69 -6.03
N GLN A 112 -7.41 12.55 -5.16
CA GLN A 112 -7.55 12.27 -3.73
C GLN A 112 -8.35 10.98 -3.45
N ASN A 113 -9.41 10.76 -4.23
CA ASN A 113 -10.31 9.63 -4.04
C ASN A 113 -9.84 8.35 -4.72
N HIS A 114 -8.76 8.38 -5.52
CA HIS A 114 -8.23 7.21 -6.26
C HIS A 114 -9.28 6.43 -7.06
N ARG A 115 -10.37 7.10 -7.48
CA ARG A 115 -11.50 6.52 -8.19
C ARG A 115 -11.41 6.86 -9.68
N TYR A 116 -11.80 5.93 -10.51
CA TYR A 116 -11.96 6.12 -11.95
C TYR A 116 -13.00 5.15 -12.50
N TYR A 117 -13.53 5.44 -13.68
CA TYR A 117 -14.51 4.58 -14.31
C TYR A 117 -13.87 3.56 -15.24
N THR A 118 -14.15 2.27 -15.00
CA THR A 118 -13.80 1.18 -15.90
C THR A 118 -15.08 0.66 -16.57
N ASN A 119 -15.20 0.86 -17.88
CA ASN A 119 -16.42 0.57 -18.63
C ASN A 119 -17.69 1.14 -17.95
N GLY A 120 -17.55 2.35 -17.41
CA GLY A 120 -18.63 3.08 -16.73
C GLY A 120 -18.83 2.72 -15.27
N VAL A 121 -18.20 1.68 -14.71
CA VAL A 121 -18.33 1.33 -13.27
C VAL A 121 -17.24 2.02 -12.49
N SER A 122 -17.59 2.57 -11.32
CA SER A 122 -16.63 3.13 -10.37
C SER A 122 -15.73 2.02 -9.83
N SER A 123 -14.43 2.22 -10.04
CA SER A 123 -13.33 1.34 -9.62
C SER A 123 -12.38 2.12 -8.74
N HIS A 124 -11.76 1.46 -7.76
CA HIS A 124 -10.88 2.09 -6.81
C HIS A 124 -9.47 1.51 -6.88
N ASN A 125 -8.47 2.40 -6.89
CA ASN A 125 -7.09 2.01 -6.70
C ASN A 125 -6.71 2.14 -5.22
N THR A 126 -6.09 1.11 -4.63
CA THR A 126 -5.73 1.06 -3.21
C THR A 126 -4.58 2.01 -2.87
N GLY A 127 -4.90 3.29 -2.66
CA GLY A 127 -3.94 4.36 -2.39
C GLY A 127 -3.81 4.76 -0.91
N VAL A 128 -3.90 3.82 0.06
CA VAL A 128 -3.84 4.11 1.51
C VAL A 128 -2.56 4.82 1.95
N GLY A 129 -1.55 4.96 1.06
CA GLY A 129 -0.32 5.70 1.36
C GLY A 129 0.85 4.84 1.85
N LYS A 130 0.87 3.52 1.59
CA LYS A 130 1.99 2.64 1.97
C LYS A 130 3.34 3.17 1.49
N SER A 131 3.49 3.38 0.18
CA SER A 131 4.74 3.90 -0.41
C SER A 131 5.04 5.33 0.05
N LEU A 132 4.02 6.18 0.28
CA LEU A 132 4.19 7.51 0.86
C LEU A 132 4.77 7.41 2.27
N PHE A 133 4.21 6.54 3.11
CA PHE A 133 4.72 6.30 4.47
C PHE A 133 6.18 5.85 4.43
N MET A 134 6.51 4.88 3.56
CA MET A 134 7.88 4.37 3.42
C MET A 134 8.83 5.45 2.89
N CYS A 135 8.44 6.25 1.89
CA CYS A 135 9.24 7.37 1.38
C CYS A 135 9.46 8.45 2.47
N HIS A 136 8.42 8.75 3.27
CA HIS A 136 8.57 9.71 4.38
C HIS A 136 9.54 9.21 5.45
N VAL A 137 9.43 7.94 5.86
CA VAL A 137 10.35 7.34 6.83
C VAL A 137 11.78 7.31 6.26
N ALA A 138 11.95 6.95 4.99
CA ALA A 138 13.25 6.98 4.31
C ALA A 138 13.88 8.39 4.32
N ALA A 139 13.10 9.43 3.97
CA ALA A 139 13.53 10.82 4.03
C ALA A 139 13.93 11.25 5.45
N SER A 140 13.12 10.86 6.45
CA SER A 140 13.39 11.17 7.86
C SER A 140 14.68 10.51 8.37
N VAL A 141 14.95 9.27 7.96
CA VAL A 141 16.17 8.53 8.30
C VAL A 141 17.41 9.15 7.64
N LEU A 142 17.28 9.58 6.37
CA LEU A 142 18.33 10.32 5.66
C LEU A 142 18.71 11.61 6.39
N LEU A 143 17.71 12.39 6.85
CA LEU A 143 17.93 13.61 7.61
C LEU A 143 18.66 13.37 8.94
N GLN A 144 18.61 12.15 9.47
CA GLN A 144 19.37 11.73 10.65
C GLN A 144 20.81 11.27 10.31
N GLY A 145 21.23 11.42 9.06
CA GLY A 145 22.58 11.06 8.60
C GLY A 145 22.79 9.56 8.36
N LYS A 146 21.71 8.78 8.20
CA LYS A 146 21.75 7.34 8.00
C LYS A 146 21.71 6.97 6.52
N ASN A 147 22.35 5.86 6.15
CA ASN A 147 22.34 5.32 4.81
C ASN A 147 21.10 4.50 4.54
N VAL A 148 20.38 4.81 3.48
CA VAL A 148 19.13 4.17 3.09
C VAL A 148 19.30 3.42 1.78
N LEU A 149 18.95 2.13 1.77
CA LEU A 149 18.76 1.35 0.55
C LEU A 149 17.25 1.17 0.34
N TYR A 150 16.72 1.70 -0.76
CA TYR A 150 15.31 1.55 -1.13
C TYR A 150 15.20 0.64 -2.35
N ILE A 151 14.58 -0.51 -2.19
CA ILE A 151 14.33 -1.48 -3.25
C ILE A 151 12.87 -1.38 -3.64
N THR A 152 12.61 -1.06 -4.89
CA THR A 152 11.25 -1.00 -5.44
C THR A 152 11.02 -2.13 -6.44
N LEU A 153 9.84 -2.75 -6.36
CA LEU A 153 9.37 -3.76 -7.32
C LEU A 153 8.06 -3.34 -8.00
N GLU A 154 7.53 -2.18 -7.61
CA GLU A 154 6.26 -1.65 -8.12
C GLU A 154 6.46 -0.41 -8.99
N MET A 155 7.37 0.46 -8.62
CA MET A 155 7.59 1.76 -9.26
C MET A 155 9.02 1.92 -9.75
N ALA A 156 9.20 2.73 -10.80
CA ALA A 156 10.53 3.10 -11.30
C ALA A 156 11.38 3.83 -10.24
N GLU A 157 12.71 3.67 -10.32
CA GLU A 157 13.67 4.31 -9.41
C GLU A 157 13.46 5.84 -9.34
N GLU A 158 13.24 6.46 -10.50
CA GLU A 158 13.02 7.90 -10.64
C GLU A 158 11.78 8.37 -9.89
N LYS A 159 10.69 7.58 -9.92
CA LYS A 159 9.45 7.92 -9.23
C LYS A 159 9.57 7.83 -7.71
N ILE A 160 10.35 6.91 -7.21
CA ILE A 160 10.68 6.85 -5.77
C ILE A 160 11.59 8.03 -5.41
N ALA A 161 12.57 8.35 -6.25
CA ALA A 161 13.45 9.51 -6.05
C ALA A 161 12.64 10.81 -5.99
N GLU A 162 11.78 11.08 -6.97
CA GLU A 162 10.88 12.25 -7.00
C GLU A 162 10.05 12.38 -5.71
N ARG A 163 9.52 11.27 -5.18
CA ARG A 163 8.75 11.26 -3.92
C ARG A 163 9.58 11.63 -2.70
N ILE A 164 10.79 11.08 -2.61
CA ILE A 164 11.71 11.38 -1.51
C ILE A 164 12.21 12.82 -1.64
N ASP A 165 12.50 13.30 -2.86
CA ASP A 165 12.90 14.67 -3.12
C ASP A 165 11.79 15.67 -2.79
N ALA A 166 10.54 15.40 -3.18
CA ALA A 166 9.38 16.22 -2.79
C ALA A 166 9.30 16.42 -1.28
N ASN A 167 9.51 15.33 -0.54
CA ASN A 167 9.54 15.34 0.92
C ASN A 167 10.69 16.18 1.47
N LEU A 168 11.93 15.91 1.05
CA LEU A 168 13.13 16.56 1.54
C LEU A 168 13.19 18.05 1.19
N LEU A 169 12.78 18.40 -0.05
CA LEU A 169 12.78 19.78 -0.56
C LEU A 169 11.58 20.59 -0.04
N ASN A 170 10.58 19.90 0.53
CA ASN A 170 9.29 20.51 0.92
C ASN A 170 8.62 21.25 -0.25
N VAL A 171 8.46 20.55 -1.37
CA VAL A 171 7.89 21.05 -2.63
C VAL A 171 6.85 20.03 -3.10
N ASN A 172 5.77 20.51 -3.74
CA ASN A 172 4.82 19.57 -4.33
C ASN A 172 5.51 18.77 -5.43
N ILE A 173 5.23 17.48 -5.48
CA ILE A 173 5.87 16.58 -6.44
C ILE A 173 5.68 17.02 -7.90
N GLN A 174 4.52 17.61 -8.22
CA GLN A 174 4.21 18.15 -9.55
C GLN A 174 5.08 19.35 -9.92
N ASP A 175 5.47 20.14 -8.92
CA ASP A 175 6.20 21.40 -9.13
C ASP A 175 7.72 21.17 -9.24
N ILE A 176 8.23 19.96 -8.93
CA ILE A 176 9.67 19.68 -8.90
C ILE A 176 10.30 19.92 -10.27
N ALA A 177 9.67 19.46 -11.35
CA ALA A 177 10.16 19.59 -12.71
C ALA A 177 10.14 21.04 -13.21
N GLU A 178 9.27 21.88 -12.64
CA GLU A 178 9.09 23.28 -13.02
C GLU A 178 9.95 24.24 -12.18
N LEU A 179 10.65 23.73 -11.16
CA LEU A 179 11.50 24.56 -10.32
C LEU A 179 12.64 25.21 -11.14
N PRO A 180 12.84 26.53 -11.02
CA PRO A 180 14.02 27.15 -11.59
C PRO A 180 15.28 26.49 -11.08
N LYS A 181 16.21 26.14 -11.99
CA LYS A 181 17.43 25.39 -11.70
C LYS A 181 18.19 25.91 -10.46
N GLY A 182 18.36 27.25 -10.34
CA GLY A 182 19.05 27.86 -9.20
C GLY A 182 18.32 27.65 -7.86
N VAL A 183 16.98 27.59 -7.87
CA VAL A 183 16.18 27.32 -6.68
C VAL A 183 16.32 25.85 -6.28
N PHE A 184 16.23 24.94 -7.25
CA PHE A 184 16.44 23.50 -7.04
C PHE A 184 17.83 23.23 -6.46
N GLU A 185 18.91 23.72 -7.11
CA GLU A 185 20.29 23.57 -6.64
C GLU A 185 20.50 24.13 -5.24
N SER A 186 19.91 25.28 -4.92
CA SER A 186 19.98 25.88 -3.59
C SER A 186 19.34 24.99 -2.53
N LYS A 187 18.14 24.45 -2.82
CA LYS A 187 17.42 23.55 -1.91
C LYS A 187 18.21 22.24 -1.69
N VAL A 188 18.71 21.61 -2.76
CA VAL A 188 19.52 20.38 -2.68
C VAL A 188 20.80 20.63 -1.87
N ASN A 189 21.53 21.73 -2.13
CA ASN A 189 22.73 22.09 -1.37
C ASN A 189 22.44 22.33 0.11
N ASN A 190 21.28 22.88 0.45
CA ASN A 190 20.89 23.06 1.85
C ASN A 190 20.60 21.73 2.55
N ILE A 191 20.03 20.77 1.85
CA ILE A 191 19.82 19.41 2.38
C ILE A 191 21.16 18.68 2.52
N ALA A 192 22.00 18.71 1.49
CA ALA A 192 23.33 18.09 1.52
C ALA A 192 24.22 18.59 2.66
N LYS A 193 24.02 19.85 3.10
CA LYS A 193 24.71 20.40 4.29
C LYS A 193 24.16 19.88 5.61
N LYS A 194 22.88 19.44 5.62
CA LYS A 194 22.17 19.02 6.84
C LYS A 194 22.22 17.52 7.06
N THR A 195 22.44 16.73 6.01
CA THR A 195 22.50 15.27 6.10
C THR A 195 23.78 14.73 5.52
N GLN A 196 24.36 13.73 6.18
CA GLN A 196 25.48 12.94 5.69
C GLN A 196 25.01 11.56 5.19
N GLY A 197 23.72 11.27 5.28
CA GLY A 197 23.11 10.01 4.83
C GLY A 197 23.16 9.89 3.31
N THR A 198 23.34 8.69 2.82
CA THR A 198 23.33 8.36 1.40
C THR A 198 22.12 7.53 1.06
N LEU A 199 21.39 7.92 0.00
CA LEU A 199 20.27 7.16 -0.55
C LEU A 199 20.73 6.40 -1.79
N ILE A 200 20.42 5.10 -1.84
CA ILE A 200 20.51 4.30 -3.06
C ILE A 200 19.12 3.70 -3.29
N ILE A 201 18.60 3.91 -4.49
CA ILE A 201 17.33 3.30 -4.95
C ILE A 201 17.70 2.24 -5.99
N LYS A 202 17.03 1.09 -5.94
CA LYS A 202 17.20 0.02 -6.91
C LYS A 202 15.85 -0.57 -7.31
N GLU A 203 15.54 -0.51 -8.60
CA GLU A 203 14.37 -1.14 -9.18
C GLU A 203 14.67 -2.60 -9.57
N TYR A 204 13.67 -3.45 -9.34
CA TYR A 204 13.57 -4.78 -9.90
C TYR A 204 12.19 -4.97 -10.52
N PRO A 205 12.09 -5.67 -11.66
CA PRO A 205 10.79 -6.02 -12.21
C PRO A 205 9.96 -6.82 -11.21
N THR A 206 8.65 -6.60 -11.22
CA THR A 206 7.69 -7.31 -10.36
C THR A 206 7.89 -8.83 -10.45
N ALA A 207 7.86 -9.51 -9.31
CA ALA A 207 8.03 -10.97 -9.17
C ALA A 207 9.36 -11.54 -9.69
N SER A 208 10.36 -10.69 -10.00
CA SER A 208 11.67 -11.14 -10.52
C SER A 208 12.75 -11.30 -9.45
N ALA A 209 12.62 -10.61 -8.31
CA ALA A 209 13.67 -10.55 -7.31
C ALA A 209 13.27 -11.22 -6.00
N HIS A 210 14.23 -11.91 -5.39
CA HIS A 210 14.14 -12.58 -4.09
C HIS A 210 15.34 -12.18 -3.20
N SER A 211 15.35 -12.65 -1.97
CA SER A 211 16.39 -12.37 -0.97
C SER A 211 17.83 -12.56 -1.46
N GLY A 212 18.09 -13.54 -2.33
CA GLY A 212 19.40 -13.77 -2.94
C GLY A 212 19.87 -12.63 -3.84
N HIS A 213 18.96 -12.01 -4.61
CA HIS A 213 19.28 -10.83 -5.42
C HIS A 213 19.59 -9.62 -4.53
N PHE A 214 18.81 -9.43 -3.46
CA PHE A 214 19.03 -8.34 -2.50
C PHE A 214 20.37 -8.50 -1.76
N LYS A 215 20.72 -9.73 -1.37
CA LYS A 215 22.02 -10.05 -0.79
C LYS A 215 23.16 -9.72 -1.77
N GLY A 216 23.02 -10.11 -3.03
CA GLY A 216 23.99 -9.78 -4.09
C GLY A 216 24.18 -8.27 -4.23
N LEU A 217 23.07 -7.51 -4.27
CA LEU A 217 23.09 -6.04 -4.34
C LEU A 217 23.80 -5.41 -3.15
N ILE A 218 23.48 -5.82 -1.92
CA ILE A 218 24.11 -5.26 -0.71
C ILE A 218 25.63 -5.50 -0.73
N ASN A 219 26.06 -6.70 -1.10
CA ASN A 219 27.48 -7.04 -1.21
C ASN A 219 28.18 -6.23 -2.32
N GLU A 220 27.53 -6.06 -3.47
CA GLU A 220 28.04 -5.25 -4.58
C GLU A 220 28.22 -3.80 -4.16
N LEU A 221 27.24 -3.21 -3.49
CA LEU A 221 27.28 -1.83 -3.01
C LEU A 221 28.38 -1.64 -1.96
N ALA A 222 28.57 -2.61 -1.06
CA ALA A 222 29.64 -2.58 -0.08
C ALA A 222 31.02 -2.60 -0.75
N LEU A 223 31.19 -3.44 -1.77
CA LEU A 223 32.50 -3.58 -2.47
C LEU A 223 32.81 -2.42 -3.42
N LYS A 224 31.82 -2.00 -4.23
CA LYS A 224 32.03 -1.01 -5.30
C LYS A 224 31.88 0.43 -4.85
N LYS A 225 31.05 0.69 -3.84
CA LYS A 225 30.72 2.05 -3.39
C LYS A 225 31.06 2.29 -1.92
N SER A 226 31.62 1.30 -1.22
CA SER A 226 31.84 1.36 0.24
C SER A 226 30.54 1.71 0.99
N PHE A 227 29.39 1.38 0.41
CA PHE A 227 28.07 1.69 0.95
C PHE A 227 27.58 0.52 1.81
N LYS A 228 27.19 0.84 3.03
CA LYS A 228 26.51 -0.08 3.95
C LYS A 228 25.20 0.58 4.38
N PRO A 229 24.05 -0.04 4.11
CA PRO A 229 22.77 0.51 4.54
C PRO A 229 22.61 0.41 6.07
N ASP A 230 22.09 1.46 6.70
CA ASP A 230 21.59 1.43 8.08
C ASP A 230 20.15 0.93 8.13
N ILE A 231 19.42 1.03 7.02
CA ILE A 231 18.05 0.56 6.86
C ILE A 231 17.77 0.19 5.39
N ILE A 232 16.95 -0.82 5.20
CA ILE A 232 16.52 -1.26 3.85
C ILE A 232 15.00 -1.17 3.76
N PHE A 233 14.50 -0.52 2.72
CA PHE A 233 13.08 -0.52 2.34
C PHE A 233 12.88 -1.47 1.16
N ILE A 234 11.79 -2.25 1.20
CA ILE A 234 11.38 -3.14 0.10
C ILE A 234 9.90 -2.88 -0.20
N ASP A 235 9.62 -2.25 -1.34
CA ASP A 235 8.29 -1.83 -1.76
C ASP A 235 7.81 -2.71 -2.91
N TYR A 236 6.96 -3.74 -2.66
CA TYR A 236 6.50 -4.29 -1.38
C TYR A 236 6.58 -5.82 -1.36
N LEU A 237 6.44 -6.42 -0.21
CA LEU A 237 6.73 -7.82 0.06
C LEU A 237 6.00 -8.83 -0.85
N ASN A 238 4.69 -8.64 -1.07
CA ASN A 238 3.86 -9.62 -1.80
C ASN A 238 4.23 -9.78 -3.27
N ILE A 239 4.94 -8.80 -3.86
CA ILE A 239 5.41 -8.84 -5.24
C ILE A 239 6.87 -9.25 -5.38
N CYS A 240 7.52 -9.67 -4.30
CA CYS A 240 8.80 -10.36 -4.35
C CYS A 240 8.61 -11.80 -4.82
N SER A 241 9.67 -12.41 -5.33
CA SER A 241 9.75 -13.85 -5.49
C SER A 241 10.40 -14.51 -4.26
N SER A 242 10.31 -15.83 -4.14
CA SER A 242 11.00 -16.60 -3.10
C SER A 242 12.09 -17.46 -3.72
N SER A 243 13.25 -17.50 -3.06
CA SER A 243 14.38 -18.36 -3.48
C SER A 243 14.09 -19.85 -3.29
N ARG A 244 13.10 -20.19 -2.46
CA ARG A 244 12.73 -21.57 -2.12
C ARG A 244 11.91 -22.27 -3.19
N PHE A 245 11.28 -21.50 -4.09
CA PHE A 245 10.35 -22.05 -5.08
C PHE A 245 10.82 -21.76 -6.50
N LYS A 246 10.80 -22.79 -7.35
CA LYS A 246 11.04 -22.64 -8.80
C LYS A 246 9.75 -22.20 -9.49
N GLY A 247 9.87 -21.37 -10.52
CA GLY A 247 8.71 -20.93 -11.31
C GLY A 247 7.90 -22.11 -11.84
N GLY A 248 6.57 -22.03 -11.77
CA GLY A 248 5.64 -23.05 -12.23
C GLY A 248 5.14 -24.04 -11.18
N SER A 249 5.57 -23.96 -9.93
CA SER A 249 4.99 -24.74 -8.85
C SER A 249 3.65 -24.14 -8.40
N ASN A 250 2.62 -24.99 -8.25
CA ASN A 250 1.30 -24.62 -7.71
C ASN A 250 1.44 -24.33 -6.21
N ILE A 251 1.92 -23.15 -5.84
CA ILE A 251 2.14 -22.75 -4.45
C ILE A 251 1.00 -21.83 -4.04
N ASN A 252 0.41 -22.14 -2.89
CA ASN A 252 -0.56 -21.28 -2.24
C ASN A 252 0.13 -19.93 -1.89
N SER A 253 -0.54 -18.82 -2.18
CA SER A 253 -0.09 -17.45 -1.87
C SER A 253 0.32 -17.28 -0.40
N TYR A 254 -0.40 -17.91 0.53
CA TYR A 254 -0.04 -17.99 1.95
C TYR A 254 1.39 -18.47 2.17
N THR A 255 1.74 -19.63 1.58
CA THR A 255 3.06 -20.24 1.73
C THR A 255 4.14 -19.39 1.09
N LEU A 256 3.83 -18.77 -0.06
CA LEU A 256 4.75 -17.88 -0.77
C LEU A 256 5.08 -16.64 0.07
N VAL A 257 4.07 -15.91 0.54
CA VAL A 257 4.24 -14.68 1.34
C VAL A 257 4.98 -14.97 2.65
N LYS A 258 4.65 -16.07 3.33
CA LYS A 258 5.38 -16.52 4.52
C LYS A 258 6.86 -16.78 4.23
N SER A 259 7.15 -17.49 3.13
CA SER A 259 8.53 -17.81 2.75
C SER A 259 9.35 -16.56 2.42
N ILE A 260 8.75 -15.62 1.69
CA ILE A 260 9.38 -14.31 1.41
C ILE A 260 9.69 -13.57 2.72
N ALA A 261 8.73 -13.48 3.63
CA ALA A 261 8.93 -12.82 4.92
C ALA A 261 10.06 -13.45 5.74
N GLU A 262 10.12 -14.79 5.79
CA GLU A 262 11.19 -15.51 6.47
C GLU A 262 12.56 -15.27 5.82
N GLU A 263 12.62 -15.23 4.49
CA GLU A 263 13.85 -14.93 3.75
C GLU A 263 14.34 -13.51 4.00
N LEU A 264 13.44 -12.52 4.00
CA LEU A 264 13.77 -11.13 4.31
C LEU A 264 14.23 -10.96 5.76
N ARG A 265 13.59 -11.68 6.70
CA ARG A 265 14.06 -11.72 8.08
C ARG A 265 15.47 -12.31 8.20
N GLY A 266 15.73 -13.40 7.47
CA GLY A 266 17.07 -13.99 7.40
C GLY A 266 18.12 -12.99 6.90
N LEU A 267 17.79 -12.22 5.86
CA LEU A 267 18.63 -11.18 5.31
C LEU A 267 18.90 -10.05 6.32
N ALA A 268 17.86 -9.60 7.04
CA ALA A 268 17.98 -8.58 8.08
C ALA A 268 18.94 -9.00 9.19
N VAL A 269 18.85 -10.27 9.63
CA VAL A 269 19.74 -10.83 10.65
C VAL A 269 21.17 -10.97 10.11
N GLU A 270 21.35 -11.47 8.89
CA GLU A 270 22.67 -11.69 8.28
C GLU A 270 23.47 -10.38 8.16
N PHE A 271 22.81 -9.30 7.73
CA PHE A 271 23.47 -8.00 7.57
C PHE A 271 23.37 -7.10 8.80
N ASN A 272 22.66 -7.56 9.84
CA ASN A 272 22.37 -6.77 11.05
C ASN A 272 21.78 -5.39 10.71
N VAL A 273 20.75 -5.38 9.83
CA VAL A 273 20.10 -4.16 9.34
C VAL A 273 18.58 -4.34 9.38
N PRO A 274 17.80 -3.37 9.85
CA PRO A 274 16.36 -3.43 9.80
C PRO A 274 15.86 -3.39 8.35
N ILE A 275 14.86 -4.23 8.05
CA ILE A 275 14.15 -4.23 6.78
C ILE A 275 12.72 -3.79 7.03
N VAL A 276 12.28 -2.76 6.32
CA VAL A 276 10.91 -2.25 6.31
C VAL A 276 10.26 -2.63 5.00
N SER A 277 9.09 -3.25 5.08
CA SER A 277 8.30 -3.57 3.89
C SER A 277 6.82 -3.33 4.15
N ALA A 278 6.04 -3.33 3.09
CA ALA A 278 4.59 -3.20 3.16
C ALA A 278 3.92 -4.51 2.72
N THR A 279 2.69 -4.71 3.18
CA THR A 279 1.77 -5.73 2.70
C THR A 279 0.38 -5.14 2.54
N GLN A 280 -0.49 -5.83 1.86
CA GLN A 280 -1.89 -5.46 1.75
C GLN A 280 -2.67 -6.15 2.88
N THR A 281 -3.79 -5.58 3.30
CA THR A 281 -4.75 -6.23 4.18
C THR A 281 -5.56 -7.28 3.41
N THR A 282 -6.14 -8.23 4.15
CA THR A 282 -7.21 -9.09 3.61
C THR A 282 -8.45 -8.23 3.34
N ARG A 283 -9.43 -8.83 2.67
CA ARG A 283 -10.67 -8.16 2.30
C ARG A 283 -11.51 -7.73 3.49
N SER A 284 -11.53 -8.51 4.56
CA SER A 284 -12.23 -8.17 5.81
C SER A 284 -11.64 -6.92 6.47
N GLY A 285 -10.33 -6.70 6.32
CA GLY A 285 -9.66 -5.49 6.81
C GLY A 285 -9.77 -4.28 5.89
N PHE A 286 -10.22 -4.47 4.64
CA PHE A 286 -10.42 -3.37 3.69
C PHE A 286 -11.80 -2.73 3.95
N GLY A 287 -11.83 -1.46 4.28
CA GLY A 287 -13.05 -0.74 4.67
C GLY A 287 -13.45 -0.91 6.13
N SER A 288 -12.70 -1.69 6.92
CA SER A 288 -12.84 -1.72 8.36
C SER A 288 -12.18 -0.50 8.99
N SER A 289 -12.91 0.23 9.82
CA SER A 289 -12.33 1.28 10.67
C SER A 289 -11.38 0.72 11.73
N ASP A 290 -11.38 -0.61 11.91
CA ASP A 290 -10.52 -1.32 12.86
C ASP A 290 -9.87 -2.56 12.21
N VAL A 291 -8.60 -2.42 11.81
CA VAL A 291 -7.80 -3.50 11.23
C VAL A 291 -7.11 -4.28 12.33
N GLU A 292 -7.18 -5.61 12.27
CA GLU A 292 -6.52 -6.52 13.21
C GLU A 292 -5.38 -7.32 12.54
N LEU A 293 -4.60 -8.06 13.35
CA LEU A 293 -3.54 -8.95 12.86
C LEU A 293 -4.07 -10.04 11.90
N THR A 294 -5.30 -10.48 12.11
CA THR A 294 -6.01 -11.45 11.27
C THR A 294 -6.36 -10.91 9.89
N ASP A 295 -6.41 -9.59 9.74
CA ASP A 295 -6.73 -8.89 8.51
C ASP A 295 -5.50 -8.65 7.62
N THR A 296 -4.32 -9.11 8.03
CA THR A 296 -3.14 -9.07 7.15
C THR A 296 -3.25 -10.13 6.06
N SER A 297 -3.02 -9.70 4.81
CA SER A 297 -3.29 -10.53 3.63
C SER A 297 -2.67 -11.92 3.73
N GLU A 298 -3.54 -12.91 3.55
CA GLU A 298 -3.24 -14.29 3.18
C GLU A 298 -2.38 -15.11 4.14
N SER A 299 -1.93 -14.58 5.33
CA SER A 299 -0.96 -15.36 6.10
C SER A 299 -0.84 -15.01 7.58
N PHE A 300 -1.27 -15.90 8.47
CA PHE A 300 -0.80 -15.89 9.87
C PHE A 300 0.74 -16.00 9.99
N GLY A 301 1.42 -16.44 8.93
CA GLY A 301 2.87 -16.56 8.89
C GLY A 301 3.60 -15.22 8.85
N LEU A 302 3.01 -14.20 8.22
CA LEU A 302 3.60 -12.86 8.17
C LEU A 302 3.60 -12.17 9.54
N PRO A 303 2.47 -12.10 10.28
CA PRO A 303 2.48 -11.62 11.65
C PRO A 303 3.42 -12.39 12.58
N ALA A 304 3.56 -13.69 12.39
CA ALA A 304 4.50 -14.50 13.19
C ALA A 304 5.97 -14.09 12.94
N THR A 305 6.31 -13.73 11.71
CA THR A 305 7.68 -13.42 11.29
C THR A 305 8.09 -11.98 11.62
N ALA A 306 7.21 -11.00 11.43
CA ALA A 306 7.50 -9.59 11.67
C ALA A 306 7.76 -9.30 13.16
N ASP A 307 8.66 -8.37 13.45
CA ASP A 307 8.96 -7.91 14.80
C ASP A 307 8.08 -6.73 15.23
N LEU A 308 7.72 -5.88 14.27
CA LEU A 308 6.86 -4.71 14.44
C LEU A 308 5.91 -4.63 13.25
N MET A 309 4.63 -4.35 13.51
CA MET A 309 3.62 -4.18 12.46
C MET A 309 2.71 -3.01 12.78
N PHE A 310 2.48 -2.18 11.77
CA PHE A 310 1.50 -1.10 11.79
C PHE A 310 0.46 -1.30 10.69
N ALA A 311 -0.80 -1.01 10.99
CA ALA A 311 -1.82 -0.79 9.98
C ALA A 311 -1.94 0.71 9.70
N LEU A 312 -2.05 1.04 8.42
CA LEU A 312 -2.41 2.37 7.95
C LEU A 312 -3.89 2.32 7.57
N ILE A 313 -4.71 3.10 8.26
CA ILE A 313 -6.16 3.10 8.10
C ILE A 313 -6.57 4.48 7.60
N SER A 314 -7.29 4.51 6.48
CA SER A 314 -7.85 5.71 5.88
C SER A 314 -9.35 5.52 5.76
N THR A 315 -10.13 6.44 6.34
CA THR A 315 -11.58 6.55 6.17
C THR A 315 -11.89 7.83 5.41
N GLU A 316 -13.07 7.96 4.84
CA GLU A 316 -13.47 9.19 4.14
C GLU A 316 -13.38 10.43 5.06
N GLU A 317 -13.68 10.27 6.34
CA GLU A 317 -13.55 11.34 7.34
C GLU A 317 -12.09 11.75 7.53
N LEU A 318 -11.19 10.77 7.71
CA LEU A 318 -9.76 11.03 7.87
C LEU A 318 -9.15 11.63 6.60
N GLU A 319 -9.58 11.16 5.43
CA GLU A 319 -9.14 11.73 4.15
C GLU A 319 -9.58 13.18 3.99
N GLY A 320 -10.82 13.51 4.34
CA GLY A 320 -11.32 14.89 4.34
C GLY A 320 -10.55 15.82 5.28
N LEU A 321 -9.97 15.29 6.34
CA LEU A 321 -9.12 16.02 7.30
C LEU A 321 -7.63 16.02 6.91
N GLY A 322 -7.24 15.34 5.81
CA GLY A 322 -5.84 15.14 5.45
C GLY A 322 -5.07 14.34 6.51
N GLN A 323 -5.70 13.32 7.05
CA GLN A 323 -5.17 12.50 8.15
C GLN A 323 -5.17 11.01 7.80
N ILE A 324 -4.36 10.24 8.53
CA ILE A 324 -4.34 8.79 8.49
C ILE A 324 -4.19 8.25 9.92
N LEU A 325 -4.95 7.21 10.25
CA LEU A 325 -4.82 6.51 11.52
C LEU A 325 -3.74 5.41 11.38
N VAL A 326 -2.79 5.43 12.28
CA VAL A 326 -1.75 4.39 12.41
C VAL A 326 -2.09 3.54 13.63
N LYS A 327 -2.31 2.24 13.42
CA LYS A 327 -2.57 1.28 14.49
C LYS A 327 -1.40 0.33 14.64
N GLN A 328 -0.84 0.23 15.84
CA GLN A 328 0.17 -0.77 16.16
C GLN A 328 -0.50 -2.14 16.32
N LEU A 329 -0.24 -3.05 15.37
CA LEU A 329 -0.78 -4.41 15.38
C LEU A 329 0.11 -5.37 16.16
N LYS A 330 1.42 -5.17 16.10
CA LYS A 330 2.41 -6.02 16.77
C LYS A 330 3.63 -5.22 17.18
N ASN A 331 4.13 -5.52 18.37
CA ASN A 331 5.42 -5.05 18.85
C ASN A 331 6.06 -6.17 19.69
N ARG A 332 7.20 -6.69 19.23
CA ARG A 332 7.90 -7.80 19.91
C ARG A 332 8.77 -7.30 21.06
N TYR A 333 9.17 -6.05 21.02
CA TYR A 333 10.20 -5.51 21.91
C TYR A 333 9.64 -4.60 23.03
N ASN A 334 8.43 -4.09 22.83
CA ASN A 334 7.78 -3.19 23.78
C ASN A 334 6.34 -3.59 24.04
N ASP A 335 5.72 -2.96 25.03
CA ASP A 335 4.30 -3.13 25.33
C ASP A 335 3.45 -2.64 24.13
N PRO A 336 2.69 -3.51 23.47
CA PRO A 336 1.87 -3.15 22.31
C PRO A 336 0.66 -2.28 22.69
N THR A 337 0.35 -2.11 23.99
CA THR A 337 -0.75 -1.26 24.44
C THR A 337 -0.37 0.23 24.49
N ILE A 338 0.93 0.52 24.55
CA ILE A 338 1.43 1.91 24.54
C ILE A 338 1.42 2.42 23.10
N TYR A 339 0.77 3.56 22.88
CA TYR A 339 0.58 4.14 21.53
C TYR A 339 -0.05 3.16 20.54
N LYS A 340 -1.06 2.43 21.01
CA LYS A 340 -1.76 1.42 20.19
C LYS A 340 -2.34 2.03 18.92
N ARG A 341 -2.84 3.26 19.00
CA ARG A 341 -3.40 4.04 17.88
C ARG A 341 -2.97 5.49 17.99
N PHE A 342 -2.67 6.10 16.86
CA PHE A 342 -2.39 7.54 16.76
C PHE A 342 -2.68 8.04 15.36
N VAL A 343 -3.08 9.29 15.25
CA VAL A 343 -3.36 9.97 13.98
C VAL A 343 -2.15 10.79 13.56
N VAL A 344 -1.80 10.73 12.30
CA VAL A 344 -0.81 11.58 11.66
C VAL A 344 -1.44 12.32 10.48
N GLY A 345 -1.04 13.57 10.29
CA GLY A 345 -1.41 14.34 9.12
C GLY A 345 -0.66 13.84 7.89
N ILE A 346 -1.30 13.91 6.73
CA ILE A 346 -0.72 13.47 5.46
C ILE A 346 -0.81 14.59 4.42
N ASP A 347 0.34 15.06 3.96
CA ASP A 347 0.48 15.95 2.81
C ASP A 347 0.90 15.11 1.60
N ARG A 348 -0.09 14.68 0.82
CA ARG A 348 0.13 13.81 -0.36
C ARG A 348 0.91 14.53 -1.46
N ALA A 349 0.71 15.84 -1.61
CA ALA A 349 1.40 16.62 -2.63
C ALA A 349 2.90 16.69 -2.38
N LYS A 350 3.32 16.72 -1.12
CA LYS A 350 4.74 16.77 -0.72
C LYS A 350 5.27 15.43 -0.21
N MET A 351 4.50 14.36 -0.31
CA MET A 351 4.88 13.02 0.20
C MET A 351 5.32 13.04 1.68
N ARG A 352 4.62 13.82 2.52
CA ARG A 352 4.99 14.03 3.93
C ARG A 352 3.91 13.58 4.89
N LEU A 353 4.39 13.09 6.02
CA LEU A 353 3.59 12.93 7.23
C LEU A 353 4.02 14.00 8.24
N TYR A 354 3.09 14.44 9.07
CA TYR A 354 3.35 15.43 10.12
C TYR A 354 2.51 15.13 11.36
N ASP A 355 2.95 15.64 12.51
CA ASP A 355 2.25 15.47 13.76
C ASP A 355 0.95 16.29 13.77
N CYS A 356 -0.15 15.66 14.16
CA CYS A 356 -1.42 16.33 14.39
C CYS A 356 -1.47 16.91 15.81
N GLU A 357 -2.33 17.93 16.00
CA GLU A 357 -2.61 18.49 17.31
C GLU A 357 -3.17 17.43 18.27
N GLN A 358 -3.00 17.67 19.59
CA GLN A 358 -3.45 16.74 20.64
C GLN A 358 -4.97 16.48 20.57
N SER A 359 -5.76 17.44 20.11
CA SER A 359 -7.21 17.30 19.88
C SER A 359 -7.55 16.16 18.92
N ALA A 360 -6.81 16.04 17.83
CA ALA A 360 -7.00 14.96 16.83
C ALA A 360 -6.70 13.57 17.41
N GLN A 361 -5.91 13.49 18.49
CA GLN A 361 -5.61 12.22 19.17
C GLN A 361 -6.70 11.80 20.15
N ASN A 362 -7.50 12.75 20.65
CA ASN A 362 -8.54 12.49 21.66
C ASN A 362 -9.85 11.99 21.04
N ASP A 363 -10.11 12.32 19.77
CA ASP A 363 -11.33 11.93 19.04
C ASP A 363 -11.21 10.57 18.35
N ILE A 364 -10.16 9.79 18.64
CA ILE A 364 -10.03 8.40 18.17
C ILE A 364 -11.03 7.56 18.96
N LEU A 365 -12.29 7.58 18.53
CA LEU A 365 -13.32 6.70 19.08
C LEU A 365 -12.90 5.26 18.82
N ASP A 366 -12.82 4.50 19.89
CA ASP A 366 -12.68 3.06 19.84
C ASP A 366 -14.03 2.52 19.35
N SER A 367 -14.20 2.37 18.03
CA SER A 367 -15.38 1.74 17.43
C SER A 367 -15.42 0.22 17.65
N GLY A 368 -14.56 -0.28 18.51
CA GLY A 368 -14.70 -1.59 19.12
C GLY A 368 -15.98 -1.59 19.96
N LYS A 369 -16.88 -2.55 19.71
CA LYS A 369 -18.04 -2.80 20.57
C LYS A 369 -17.61 -2.61 22.02
N GLU A 370 -18.22 -1.67 22.70
CA GLU A 370 -18.23 -1.68 24.16
C GLU A 370 -18.81 -3.04 24.55
N GLU A 371 -17.96 -3.97 24.95
CA GLU A 371 -18.43 -5.02 25.83
C GLU A 371 -18.96 -4.27 27.04
N GLU A 372 -20.29 -4.22 27.16
CA GLU A 372 -20.94 -3.85 28.40
C GLU A 372 -20.31 -4.71 29.49
N TYR A 373 -19.31 -4.15 30.16
CA TYR A 373 -18.85 -4.68 31.43
C TYR A 373 -20.00 -4.47 32.41
N ASN A 374 -20.95 -5.42 32.37
CA ASN A 374 -21.90 -5.59 33.44
C ASN A 374 -21.06 -5.97 34.68
N ASP A 375 -20.77 -4.95 35.48
CA ASP A 375 -20.08 -5.07 36.77
C ASP A 375 -21.03 -5.77 37.80
N GLU A 376 -21.51 -6.93 37.45
CA GLU A 376 -22.04 -7.87 38.41
C GLU A 376 -20.86 -8.59 39.07
N ARG A 377 -20.29 -7.93 40.06
CA ARG A 377 -19.35 -8.54 40.99
C ARG A 377 -20.00 -9.70 41.67
N LYS A 378 -19.88 -10.91 41.07
CA LYS A 378 -20.11 -12.15 41.81
C LYS A 378 -19.11 -12.16 42.98
N PRO A 379 -19.59 -12.37 44.25
CA PRO A 379 -18.72 -12.36 45.40
C PRO A 379 -17.64 -13.42 45.23
N LYS A 380 -16.38 -13.03 45.43
CA LYS A 380 -15.22 -13.93 45.43
C LYS A 380 -15.52 -15.04 46.44
N LYS A 381 -15.58 -16.30 46.00
CA LYS A 381 -15.57 -17.45 46.87
C LYS A 381 -14.27 -17.42 47.64
N SER A 382 -14.37 -17.28 49.00
CA SER A 382 -13.24 -17.37 49.90
C SER A 382 -12.67 -18.79 49.82
N PHE A 383 -11.38 -18.90 49.61
CA PHE A 383 -10.62 -20.14 49.74
C PHE A 383 -10.33 -20.38 51.26
N GLU A 384 -11.37 -20.71 52.02
CA GLU A 384 -11.19 -21.33 53.34
C GLU A 384 -11.32 -22.82 53.19
N GLY A 385 -10.19 -23.54 53.34
CA GLY A 385 -10.24 -25.01 53.39
C GLY A 385 -9.04 -25.79 52.88
N PHE A 386 -7.89 -25.21 52.63
CA PHE A 386 -6.68 -25.98 52.45
C PHE A 386 -5.82 -25.97 53.73
N LYS A 387 -5.88 -27.06 54.48
CA LYS A 387 -4.86 -27.42 55.49
C LYS A 387 -3.76 -28.23 54.81
N PHE A 388 -2.51 -27.79 55.02
CA PHE A 388 -1.32 -28.54 54.72
C PHE A 388 -1.16 -29.69 55.70
#